data_af0e65de0e4f0813305a36272aaf5381
#
_entry.id   af0e65de0e4f0813305a36272aaf5381
#
_cell.length_a   1.000
_cell.length_b   1.000
_cell.length_c   1.000
_cell.angle_alpha   90.00
_cell.angle_beta   90.00
_cell.angle_gamma   90.00
#
_symmetry.space_group_name_H-M   'P 1'
#
loop_
_entity.id
_entity.type
_entity.pdbx_description
1 polymer ?
#
loop_
_entity_poly.entity_id
_entity_poly.type
_entity_poly.pdbx_seq_one_letter_code
_entity_poly.pdbx_strand_id
1 'polypeptide(L)'
;FEGFTVHLLLRYTSGHKDFPDAEMNIKHTLENTARKIPHKEAIILGNRRITYGELDEVSNKVANALLKMGMQKGTHVAILMSHSPEWVINYFGVIKGGGIAVLLNTALKAPELEALLRDSDSEILITERGFSQILSPFISNIPLLKHVITVDTASYTKMIANSSSVSPDIDIKDEDEATIFYTSGVLGKQKGVVHTHASSMGTPPVVSAGIQRKREDVIIDLVPFSYLFGLFEVLFGSIIQGSTVVLIPSFTPRAFLEAVDKEKGTISFGVPAMYNALAMVRDEILERYDLSSLRLVVTAGAKSFPKLMQILEDKFNLSLYEVYGLTEVSAVSISTADSRKLGTVGKPICRLKILDDNGKATAIGEIGEAVFNAPWVMKGYYKAPDLTAQVLKDGWFYTGDLVKMDEEGYLEYIEKKSFIIVTSSGLNIGPSEVEFLLLSHPSVAEVAYVGINDGYGGQIPTAFVVLKDGQHATAEELSNLCYQNLADFKLPKRIEFIDSIPKTSSGKISRKKLKEIDLSQH
;
A
#
# COMPACT_ATOMS: atom_id res chain seq x y z
N PHE A 1 -11.66 -11.26 24.37
CA PHE A 1 -11.44 -10.65 23.03
C PHE A 1 -11.80 -9.15 22.96
N GLU A 2 -12.57 -8.65 23.91
CA GLU A 2 -12.97 -7.25 23.97
C GLU A 2 -11.91 -6.31 24.60
N GLY A 3 -10.90 -6.83 25.29
CA GLY A 3 -10.07 -6.01 26.17
C GLY A 3 -9.07 -5.08 25.45
N PHE A 4 -8.27 -5.54 24.48
CA PHE A 4 -7.19 -4.73 23.90
C PHE A 4 -7.69 -3.85 22.76
N THR A 5 -8.46 -4.40 21.83
CA THR A 5 -9.00 -3.68 20.66
C THR A 5 -10.06 -2.66 21.07
N VAL A 6 -10.96 -3.04 21.99
CA VAL A 6 -11.97 -2.13 22.57
C VAL A 6 -11.30 -1.07 23.46
N HIS A 7 -10.22 -1.39 24.16
CA HIS A 7 -9.50 -0.42 25.00
C HIS A 7 -8.75 0.61 24.16
N LEU A 8 -8.14 0.23 23.02
CA LEU A 8 -7.55 1.17 22.07
C LEU A 8 -8.61 2.00 21.34
N LEU A 9 -9.70 1.36 20.86
CA LEU A 9 -10.82 2.05 20.24
C LEU A 9 -11.60 2.94 21.24
N LEU A 10 -11.83 2.49 22.48
CA LEU A 10 -12.46 3.29 23.51
C LEU A 10 -11.56 4.42 24.00
N ARG A 11 -10.24 4.24 24.06
CA ARG A 11 -9.29 5.32 24.32
C ARG A 11 -9.27 6.33 23.19
N TYR A 12 -9.38 5.90 21.94
CA TYR A 12 -9.45 6.76 20.76
C TYR A 12 -10.77 7.53 20.66
N THR A 13 -11.91 6.89 20.99
CA THR A 13 -13.26 7.50 20.92
C THR A 13 -13.71 8.19 22.21
N SER A 14 -13.06 7.92 23.35
CA SER A 14 -13.46 8.45 24.68
C SER A 14 -12.63 9.65 25.15
N GLY A 15 -11.83 10.28 24.28
CA GLY A 15 -11.11 11.52 24.64
C GLY A 15 -10.10 11.35 25.77
N HIS A 16 -9.49 10.17 25.94
CA HIS A 16 -8.41 9.98 26.91
C HIS A 16 -7.22 10.88 26.58
N LYS A 17 -6.73 11.64 27.57
CA LYS A 17 -5.71 12.69 27.50
C LYS A 17 -4.34 12.26 26.93
N ASP A 18 -4.12 10.97 26.67
CA ASP A 18 -2.88 10.44 26.09
C ASP A 18 -2.90 10.44 24.55
N PHE A 19 -4.07 10.63 23.92
CA PHE A 19 -4.17 11.01 22.52
C PHE A 19 -4.70 12.45 22.52
N PRO A 20 -3.98 13.43 21.98
CA PRO A 20 -4.55 14.77 21.79
C PRO A 20 -5.85 14.60 21.02
N ASP A 21 -6.86 15.42 21.30
CA ASP A 21 -8.13 15.48 20.56
C ASP A 21 -7.79 15.30 19.08
N ALA A 22 -7.98 14.09 18.57
CA ALA A 22 -7.44 13.72 17.28
C ALA A 22 -8.35 14.37 16.25
N GLU A 23 -7.93 15.54 15.78
CA GLU A 23 -8.56 16.17 14.64
C GLU A 23 -8.48 15.20 13.48
N MET A 24 -9.62 14.69 13.05
CA MET A 24 -9.75 13.73 11.95
C MET A 24 -9.56 14.41 10.59
N ASN A 25 -8.92 15.57 10.59
CA ASN A 25 -8.71 16.42 9.44
C ASN A 25 -7.23 16.50 9.04
N ILE A 26 -6.92 16.10 7.82
CA ILE A 26 -5.55 16.03 7.29
C ILE A 26 -4.85 17.40 7.31
N LYS A 27 -5.59 18.50 6.96
CA LYS A 27 -5.06 19.88 6.98
C LYS A 27 -4.59 20.25 8.38
N HIS A 28 -5.49 20.14 9.36
CA HIS A 28 -5.20 20.55 10.73
C HIS A 28 -4.11 19.71 11.38
N THR A 29 -3.99 18.44 11.03
CA THR A 29 -2.92 17.56 11.54
C THR A 29 -1.54 18.10 11.16
N LEU A 30 -1.33 18.51 9.91
CA LEU A 30 -0.06 19.12 9.49
C LEU A 30 0.16 20.46 10.18
N GLU A 31 -0.84 21.36 10.18
CA GLU A 31 -0.76 22.70 10.78
C GLU A 31 -0.41 22.64 12.26
N ASN A 32 -1.03 21.73 13.00
CA ASN A 32 -0.78 21.55 14.43
C ASN A 32 0.63 21.03 14.70
N THR A 33 1.12 20.08 13.91
CA THR A 33 2.48 19.57 14.06
C THR A 33 3.50 20.63 13.68
N ALA A 34 3.30 21.34 12.57
CA ALA A 34 4.18 22.43 12.14
C ALA A 34 4.26 23.56 13.18
N ARG A 35 3.14 23.90 13.84
CA ARG A 35 3.11 24.90 14.91
C ARG A 35 3.91 24.47 16.14
N LYS A 36 3.85 23.17 16.49
CA LYS A 36 4.52 22.63 17.69
C LYS A 36 6.03 22.45 17.50
N ILE A 37 6.45 22.05 16.30
CA ILE A 37 7.84 21.69 15.99
C ILE A 37 8.30 22.23 14.62
N PRO A 38 8.21 23.55 14.34
CA PRO A 38 8.42 24.11 13.01
C PRO A 38 9.81 23.85 12.42
N HIS A 39 10.83 23.75 13.25
CA HIS A 39 12.23 23.59 12.83
C HIS A 39 12.67 22.13 12.69
N LYS A 40 11.82 21.16 13.07
CA LYS A 40 12.16 19.75 12.89
C LYS A 40 12.03 19.34 11.44
N GLU A 41 12.99 18.56 10.94
CA GLU A 41 12.94 17.96 9.62
C GLU A 41 11.73 17.02 9.51
N ALA A 42 10.90 17.25 8.52
CA ALA A 42 9.73 16.43 8.19
C ALA A 42 10.08 15.42 7.10
N ILE A 43 10.69 15.90 6.00
CA ILE A 43 10.97 15.09 4.80
C ILE A 43 12.41 15.30 4.37
N ILE A 44 13.10 14.19 4.08
CA ILE A 44 14.47 14.16 3.57
C ILE A 44 14.51 13.39 2.24
N LEU A 45 15.17 13.96 1.23
CA LEU A 45 15.53 13.27 -0.01
C LEU A 45 16.96 13.64 -0.41
N GLY A 46 17.89 12.71 -0.25
CA GLY A 46 19.30 12.95 -0.52
C GLY A 46 19.90 14.03 0.40
N ASN A 47 20.22 15.21 -0.19
CA ASN A 47 20.69 16.36 0.59
C ASN A 47 19.60 17.41 0.84
N ARG A 48 18.43 17.22 0.25
CA ARG A 48 17.30 18.12 0.43
C ARG A 48 16.55 17.77 1.71
N ARG A 49 16.35 18.77 2.56
CA ARG A 49 15.66 18.66 3.84
C ARG A 49 14.57 19.70 3.90
N ILE A 50 13.39 19.32 4.33
CA ILE A 50 12.23 20.19 4.51
C ILE A 50 11.76 20.04 5.94
N THR A 51 11.68 21.14 6.66
CA THR A 51 11.12 21.16 8.02
C THR A 51 9.60 21.15 8.01
N TYR A 52 8.98 20.85 9.16
CA TYR A 52 7.52 20.91 9.29
C TYR A 52 6.97 22.31 9.01
N GLY A 53 7.67 23.35 9.45
CA GLY A 53 7.28 24.76 9.18
C GLY A 53 7.35 25.10 7.69
N GLU A 54 8.43 24.70 6.99
CA GLU A 54 8.57 24.89 5.55
C GLU A 54 7.53 24.09 4.76
N LEU A 55 7.24 22.85 5.18
CA LEU A 55 6.21 22.02 4.56
C LEU A 55 4.84 22.68 4.66
N ASP A 56 4.49 23.19 5.84
CA ASP A 56 3.24 23.90 6.08
C ASP A 56 3.14 25.19 5.26
N GLU A 57 4.17 26.03 5.30
CA GLU A 57 4.24 27.30 4.58
C GLU A 57 4.13 27.12 3.05
N VAL A 58 4.93 26.20 2.49
CA VAL A 58 4.94 26.02 1.02
C VAL A 58 3.66 25.34 0.54
N SER A 59 3.07 24.43 1.34
CA SER A 59 1.75 23.85 1.05
C SER A 59 0.64 24.93 1.06
N ASN A 60 0.71 25.92 1.95
CA ASN A 60 -0.22 27.07 1.95
C ASN A 60 -0.09 27.89 0.65
N LYS A 61 1.14 28.12 0.19
CA LYS A 61 1.39 28.81 -1.09
C LYS A 61 0.81 28.06 -2.28
N VAL A 62 0.97 26.71 -2.30
CA VAL A 62 0.36 25.87 -3.34
C VAL A 62 -1.17 25.97 -3.28
N ALA A 63 -1.77 25.83 -2.10
CA ALA A 63 -3.21 25.93 -1.92
C ALA A 63 -3.77 27.28 -2.43
N ASN A 64 -3.13 28.39 -2.03
CA ASN A 64 -3.53 29.74 -2.48
C ASN A 64 -3.34 29.92 -4.00
N ALA A 65 -2.30 29.34 -4.59
CA ALA A 65 -2.11 29.35 -6.04
C ALA A 65 -3.23 28.60 -6.77
N LEU A 66 -3.59 27.39 -6.30
CA LEU A 66 -4.66 26.59 -6.88
C LEU A 66 -6.03 27.29 -6.77
N LEU A 67 -6.33 27.90 -5.61
CA LEU A 67 -7.56 28.68 -5.41
C LEU A 67 -7.62 29.88 -6.37
N LYS A 68 -6.49 30.58 -6.57
CA LYS A 68 -6.40 31.69 -7.53
C LYS A 68 -6.59 31.23 -9.00
N MET A 69 -6.27 29.98 -9.30
CA MET A 69 -6.51 29.37 -10.63
C MET A 69 -7.96 28.89 -10.79
N GLY A 70 -8.82 29.03 -9.79
CA GLY A 70 -10.22 28.65 -9.82
C GLY A 70 -10.56 27.31 -9.16
N MET A 71 -9.61 26.65 -8.48
CA MET A 71 -9.91 25.49 -7.65
C MET A 71 -10.95 25.86 -6.58
N GLN A 72 -11.93 25.02 -6.39
CA GLN A 72 -12.95 25.15 -5.37
C GLN A 72 -12.95 23.91 -4.47
N LYS A 73 -13.61 23.99 -3.32
CA LYS A 73 -13.84 22.83 -2.46
C LYS A 73 -14.50 21.70 -3.28
N GLY A 74 -13.92 20.50 -3.20
CA GLY A 74 -14.38 19.34 -3.96
C GLY A 74 -13.83 19.23 -5.38
N THR A 75 -13.02 20.18 -5.87
CA THR A 75 -12.35 20.05 -7.16
C THR A 75 -11.37 18.88 -7.15
N HIS A 76 -11.43 18.00 -8.14
CA HIS A 76 -10.50 16.89 -8.30
C HIS A 76 -9.18 17.37 -8.92
N VAL A 77 -8.10 17.08 -8.22
CA VAL A 77 -6.73 17.42 -8.65
C VAL A 77 -5.90 16.14 -8.76
N ALA A 78 -5.58 15.76 -9.99
CA ALA A 78 -4.72 14.60 -10.23
C ALA A 78 -3.26 14.94 -9.90
N ILE A 79 -2.56 14.01 -9.25
CA ILE A 79 -1.14 14.10 -8.92
C ILE A 79 -0.41 12.93 -9.59
N LEU A 80 0.41 13.23 -10.60
CA LEU A 80 1.29 12.29 -11.28
C LEU A 80 2.73 12.79 -11.11
N MET A 81 3.37 12.38 -10.04
CA MET A 81 4.69 12.85 -9.64
C MET A 81 5.52 11.73 -9.04
N SER A 82 6.82 11.81 -9.17
CA SER A 82 7.79 10.95 -8.50
C SER A 82 7.70 11.10 -6.98
N HIS A 83 8.15 10.09 -6.26
CA HIS A 83 8.20 10.09 -4.80
C HIS A 83 9.24 11.11 -4.30
N SER A 84 8.77 12.31 -3.94
CA SER A 84 9.58 13.49 -3.70
C SER A 84 8.97 14.43 -2.67
N PRO A 85 9.74 15.35 -2.08
CA PRO A 85 9.20 16.40 -1.21
C PRO A 85 8.16 17.28 -1.91
N GLU A 86 8.31 17.52 -3.21
CA GLU A 86 7.34 18.25 -4.02
C GLU A 86 6.01 17.54 -4.10
N TRP A 87 6.01 16.19 -4.15
CA TRP A 87 4.78 15.40 -4.09
C TRP A 87 4.01 15.72 -2.80
N VAL A 88 4.71 15.69 -1.65
CA VAL A 88 4.11 15.95 -0.33
C VAL A 88 3.57 17.38 -0.24
N ILE A 89 4.35 18.38 -0.68
CA ILE A 89 3.96 19.78 -0.70
C ILE A 89 2.67 19.98 -1.52
N ASN A 90 2.63 19.41 -2.73
CA ASN A 90 1.48 19.58 -3.62
C ASN A 90 0.25 18.82 -3.11
N TYR A 91 0.42 17.63 -2.56
CA TYR A 91 -0.67 16.90 -1.91
C TYR A 91 -1.33 17.76 -0.82
N PHE A 92 -0.53 18.27 0.14
CA PHE A 92 -1.07 19.14 1.19
C PHE A 92 -1.62 20.46 0.65
N GLY A 93 -1.05 20.98 -0.43
CA GLY A 93 -1.60 22.15 -1.11
C GLY A 93 -3.02 21.91 -1.64
N VAL A 94 -3.27 20.77 -2.26
CA VAL A 94 -4.61 20.36 -2.71
C VAL A 94 -5.56 20.22 -1.52
N ILE A 95 -5.14 19.49 -0.49
CA ILE A 95 -5.93 19.24 0.72
C ILE A 95 -6.30 20.55 1.43
N LYS A 96 -5.34 21.46 1.65
CA LYS A 96 -5.56 22.73 2.34
C LYS A 96 -6.48 23.69 1.58
N GLY A 97 -6.48 23.60 0.26
CA GLY A 97 -7.42 24.33 -0.59
C GLY A 97 -8.80 23.68 -0.71
N GLY A 98 -9.05 22.57 -0.01
CA GLY A 98 -10.32 21.84 -0.04
C GLY A 98 -10.53 20.99 -1.31
N GLY A 99 -9.48 20.76 -2.11
CA GLY A 99 -9.53 19.88 -3.26
C GLY A 99 -9.47 18.39 -2.87
N ILE A 100 -9.83 17.52 -3.81
CA ILE A 100 -9.74 16.07 -3.70
C ILE A 100 -8.53 15.60 -4.48
N ALA A 101 -7.55 14.99 -3.81
CA ALA A 101 -6.34 14.50 -4.46
C ALA A 101 -6.61 13.15 -5.16
N VAL A 102 -6.45 13.11 -6.47
CA VAL A 102 -6.53 11.88 -7.28
C VAL A 102 -5.12 11.36 -7.52
N LEU A 103 -4.77 10.26 -6.90
CA LEU A 103 -3.40 9.76 -6.89
C LEU A 103 -3.14 8.81 -8.05
N LEU A 104 -2.26 9.22 -8.96
CA LEU A 104 -1.89 8.43 -10.14
C LEU A 104 -0.54 7.74 -9.92
N ASN A 105 -0.49 6.47 -10.31
CA ASN A 105 0.74 5.69 -10.24
C ASN A 105 1.67 6.03 -11.42
N THR A 106 2.90 6.36 -11.14
CA THR A 106 3.94 6.73 -12.13
C THR A 106 4.38 5.57 -13.03
N ALA A 107 4.08 4.32 -12.66
CA ALA A 107 4.37 3.15 -13.49
C ALA A 107 3.29 2.88 -14.58
N LEU A 108 2.20 3.66 -14.62
CA LEU A 108 1.14 3.53 -15.62
C LEU A 108 1.58 4.03 -16.99
N LYS A 109 1.05 3.40 -18.03
CA LYS A 109 1.28 3.80 -19.43
C LYS A 109 0.25 4.81 -19.91
N ALA A 110 0.51 5.46 -21.05
CA ALA A 110 -0.34 6.49 -21.60
C ALA A 110 -1.83 6.12 -21.70
N PRO A 111 -2.26 4.95 -22.22
CA PRO A 111 -3.67 4.60 -22.29
C PRO A 111 -4.34 4.45 -20.91
N GLU A 112 -3.59 3.97 -19.91
CA GLU A 112 -4.08 3.82 -18.55
C GLU A 112 -4.24 5.19 -17.88
N LEU A 113 -3.25 6.07 -18.02
CA LEU A 113 -3.31 7.44 -17.50
C LEU A 113 -4.44 8.25 -18.14
N GLU A 114 -4.64 8.14 -19.47
CA GLU A 114 -5.75 8.77 -20.17
C GLU A 114 -7.09 8.31 -19.61
N ALA A 115 -7.27 6.99 -19.44
CA ALA A 115 -8.49 6.41 -18.91
C ALA A 115 -8.80 6.92 -17.49
N LEU A 116 -7.78 7.00 -16.62
CA LEU A 116 -7.96 7.48 -15.24
C LEU A 116 -8.23 8.98 -15.17
N LEU A 117 -7.56 9.79 -15.97
CA LEU A 117 -7.83 11.23 -16.02
C LEU A 117 -9.24 11.56 -16.53
N ARG A 118 -9.76 10.73 -17.44
CA ARG A 118 -11.16 10.83 -17.89
C ARG A 118 -12.17 10.35 -16.84
N ASP A 119 -11.86 9.25 -16.16
CA ASP A 119 -12.75 8.65 -15.15
C ASP A 119 -12.85 9.50 -13.91
N SER A 120 -11.72 10.07 -13.47
CA SER A 120 -11.60 10.83 -12.22
C SER A 120 -12.21 12.23 -12.25
N ASP A 121 -12.65 12.74 -13.41
CA ASP A 121 -13.14 14.13 -13.57
C ASP A 121 -12.13 15.20 -13.09
N SER A 122 -10.84 14.90 -13.20
CA SER A 122 -9.79 15.82 -12.75
C SER A 122 -9.80 17.11 -13.58
N GLU A 123 -9.89 18.25 -12.89
CA GLU A 123 -9.86 19.58 -13.50
C GLU A 123 -8.44 20.15 -13.56
N ILE A 124 -7.57 19.69 -12.68
CA ILE A 124 -6.18 20.09 -12.55
C ILE A 124 -5.31 18.84 -12.53
N LEU A 125 -4.20 18.86 -13.26
CA LEU A 125 -3.13 17.88 -13.17
C LEU A 125 -1.86 18.55 -12.66
N ILE A 126 -1.29 18.02 -11.58
CA ILE A 126 0.04 18.39 -11.09
C ILE A 126 1.00 17.27 -11.47
N THR A 127 2.09 17.62 -12.20
CA THR A 127 3.01 16.64 -12.76
C THR A 127 4.44 17.19 -12.85
N GLU A 128 5.36 16.41 -13.40
CA GLU A 128 6.78 16.72 -13.64
C GLU A 128 7.09 16.64 -15.13
N ARG A 129 8.17 17.31 -15.58
CA ARG A 129 8.63 17.24 -16.98
C ARG A 129 8.90 15.81 -17.43
N GLY A 130 9.34 14.94 -16.54
CA GLY A 130 9.60 13.53 -16.83
C GLY A 130 8.39 12.79 -17.41
N PHE A 131 7.17 13.25 -17.11
CA PHE A 131 5.93 12.65 -17.63
C PHE A 131 5.38 13.35 -18.88
N SER A 132 6.00 14.44 -19.35
CA SER A 132 5.49 15.21 -20.51
C SER A 132 5.35 14.37 -21.77
N GLN A 133 6.31 13.47 -22.02
CA GLN A 133 6.31 12.64 -23.21
C GLN A 133 5.17 11.61 -23.21
N ILE A 134 4.87 11.02 -22.04
CA ILE A 134 3.78 10.04 -21.90
C ILE A 134 2.40 10.71 -21.90
N LEU A 135 2.31 11.97 -21.45
CA LEU A 135 1.06 12.74 -21.38
C LEU A 135 0.71 13.42 -22.71
N SER A 136 1.71 13.90 -23.47
CA SER A 136 1.52 14.72 -24.69
C SER A 136 0.53 14.15 -25.71
N PRO A 137 0.41 12.82 -25.94
CA PRO A 137 -0.49 12.29 -26.96
C PRO A 137 -1.98 12.53 -26.68
N PHE A 138 -2.38 12.72 -25.42
CA PHE A 138 -3.80 12.72 -25.05
C PHE A 138 -4.21 13.87 -24.11
N ILE A 139 -3.26 14.53 -23.45
CA ILE A 139 -3.57 15.47 -22.34
C ILE A 139 -4.49 16.62 -22.78
N SER A 140 -4.36 17.12 -24.02
CA SER A 140 -5.22 18.17 -24.57
C SER A 140 -6.66 17.74 -24.83
N ASN A 141 -6.91 16.42 -24.82
CA ASN A 141 -8.21 15.82 -25.13
C ASN A 141 -8.97 15.33 -23.88
N ILE A 142 -8.47 15.63 -22.67
CA ILE A 142 -9.17 15.31 -21.43
C ILE A 142 -10.27 16.35 -21.18
N PRO A 143 -11.57 15.95 -21.16
CA PRO A 143 -12.67 16.90 -21.29
C PRO A 143 -12.78 17.94 -20.18
N LEU A 144 -12.49 17.55 -18.93
CA LEU A 144 -12.65 18.42 -17.75
C LEU A 144 -11.33 19.06 -17.30
N LEU A 145 -10.21 18.66 -17.87
CA LEU A 145 -8.90 19.16 -17.46
C LEU A 145 -8.69 20.60 -17.95
N LYS A 146 -8.64 21.54 -17.02
CA LYS A 146 -8.47 22.98 -17.28
C LYS A 146 -7.01 23.42 -17.17
N HIS A 147 -6.26 22.80 -16.26
CA HIS A 147 -4.88 23.22 -15.95
C HIS A 147 -3.95 22.02 -15.84
N VAL A 148 -2.75 22.17 -16.41
CA VAL A 148 -1.63 21.25 -16.21
C VAL A 148 -0.48 22.04 -15.58
N ILE A 149 -0.10 21.67 -14.37
CA ILE A 149 0.95 22.32 -13.57
C ILE A 149 2.18 21.40 -13.56
N THR A 150 3.29 21.86 -14.10
CA THR A 150 4.56 21.14 -14.13
C THR A 150 5.50 21.72 -13.08
N VAL A 151 5.76 20.98 -12.00
CA VAL A 151 6.40 21.49 -10.78
C VAL A 151 7.88 21.84 -10.93
N ASP A 152 8.62 21.19 -11.83
CA ASP A 152 10.04 21.41 -12.08
C ASP A 152 10.28 22.51 -13.17
N THR A 153 9.49 23.59 -13.12
CA THR A 153 9.52 24.70 -14.07
C THR A 153 9.67 26.06 -13.39
N ALA A 154 10.24 27.04 -14.14
CA ALA A 154 10.32 28.42 -13.66
C ALA A 154 8.93 29.05 -13.44
N SER A 155 7.90 28.63 -14.19
CA SER A 155 6.51 29.06 -14.00
C SER A 155 5.94 28.60 -12.66
N TYR A 156 6.18 27.36 -12.28
CA TYR A 156 5.78 26.85 -10.96
C TYR A 156 6.49 27.60 -9.83
N THR A 157 7.82 27.75 -9.93
CA THR A 157 8.60 28.50 -8.93
C THR A 157 8.07 29.91 -8.75
N LYS A 158 7.77 30.61 -9.86
CA LYS A 158 7.21 31.97 -9.84
C LYS A 158 5.79 31.97 -9.25
N MET A 159 4.97 30.98 -9.58
CA MET A 159 3.61 30.82 -9.02
C MET A 159 3.66 30.70 -7.50
N ILE A 160 4.50 29.83 -6.96
CA ILE A 160 4.68 29.63 -5.52
C ILE A 160 5.23 30.89 -4.84
N ALA A 161 6.25 31.53 -5.42
CA ALA A 161 6.85 32.75 -4.85
C ALA A 161 5.85 33.92 -4.74
N ASN A 162 4.87 34.00 -5.64
CA ASN A 162 3.86 35.06 -5.69
C ASN A 162 2.56 34.72 -4.93
N SER A 163 2.53 33.59 -4.22
CA SER A 163 1.34 33.13 -3.48
C SER A 163 1.48 33.38 -1.98
N SER A 164 0.36 33.61 -1.31
CA SER A 164 0.30 33.82 0.13
C SER A 164 0.73 32.55 0.88
N SER A 165 1.50 32.70 1.94
CA SER A 165 1.85 31.63 2.88
C SER A 165 0.83 31.46 4.03
N VAL A 166 -0.19 32.30 4.09
CA VAL A 166 -1.27 32.17 5.08
C VAL A 166 -2.13 30.97 4.71
N SER A 167 -2.47 30.14 5.69
CA SER A 167 -3.38 29.02 5.49
C SER A 167 -4.73 29.51 4.94
N PRO A 168 -5.25 28.93 3.85
CA PRO A 168 -6.56 29.30 3.32
C PRO A 168 -7.67 29.04 4.34
N ASP A 169 -8.59 30.00 4.46
CA ASP A 169 -9.80 29.87 5.29
C ASP A 169 -10.88 29.13 4.50
N ILE A 170 -10.73 27.82 4.44
CA ILE A 170 -11.68 26.90 3.79
C ILE A 170 -12.29 26.00 4.86
N ASP A 171 -13.62 25.99 4.97
CA ASP A 171 -14.36 25.08 5.86
C ASP A 171 -14.30 23.65 5.32
N ILE A 172 -13.31 22.89 5.80
CA ILE A 172 -13.09 21.47 5.47
C ILE A 172 -13.58 20.63 6.63
N LYS A 173 -14.53 19.74 6.35
CA LYS A 173 -15.14 18.84 7.34
C LYS A 173 -14.50 17.45 7.29
N ASP A 174 -14.62 16.72 8.38
CA ASP A 174 -14.07 15.36 8.50
C ASP A 174 -14.68 14.38 7.48
N GLU A 175 -15.96 14.56 7.12
CA GLU A 175 -16.69 13.77 6.13
C GLU A 175 -16.46 14.19 4.68
N ASP A 176 -15.77 15.32 4.43
CA ASP A 176 -15.42 15.71 3.07
C ASP A 176 -14.46 14.71 2.43
N GLU A 177 -14.63 14.48 1.13
CA GLU A 177 -13.73 13.63 0.35
C GLU A 177 -12.36 14.29 0.26
N ALA A 178 -11.31 13.51 0.49
CA ALA A 178 -9.94 14.01 0.51
C ALA A 178 -9.06 13.37 -0.56
N THR A 179 -9.20 12.05 -0.76
CA THR A 179 -8.27 11.30 -1.62
C THR A 179 -8.99 10.20 -2.39
N ILE A 180 -8.62 10.04 -3.66
CA ILE A 180 -9.04 8.92 -4.51
C ILE A 180 -7.80 8.11 -4.90
N PHE A 181 -7.81 6.81 -4.54
CA PHE A 181 -6.80 5.84 -4.95
C PHE A 181 -7.36 4.95 -6.05
N TYR A 182 -6.65 4.81 -7.16
CA TYR A 182 -7.04 3.86 -8.19
C TYR A 182 -6.39 2.50 -7.98
N THR A 183 -7.23 1.46 -7.88
CA THR A 183 -6.78 0.06 -7.70
C THR A 183 -7.14 -0.79 -8.90
N SER A 184 -6.36 -1.85 -9.16
CA SER A 184 -6.66 -2.82 -10.21
C SER A 184 -7.91 -3.64 -9.85
N GLY A 185 -9.00 -3.45 -10.59
CA GLY A 185 -10.23 -4.25 -10.40
C GLY A 185 -10.08 -5.68 -10.93
N VAL A 186 -10.87 -6.61 -10.38
CA VAL A 186 -10.89 -8.04 -10.73
C VAL A 186 -11.17 -8.28 -12.24
N LEU A 187 -11.92 -7.36 -12.89
CA LEU A 187 -12.24 -7.42 -14.33
C LEU A 187 -11.32 -6.55 -15.20
N GLY A 188 -10.19 -6.06 -14.66
CA GLY A 188 -9.21 -5.27 -15.42
C GLY A 188 -9.55 -3.79 -15.59
N LYS A 189 -10.73 -3.32 -15.15
CA LYS A 189 -11.05 -1.90 -15.06
C LYS A 189 -10.61 -1.38 -13.69
N GLN A 190 -9.82 -0.31 -13.64
CA GLN A 190 -9.40 0.29 -12.38
C GLN A 190 -10.60 0.94 -11.67
N LYS A 191 -10.60 0.90 -10.34
CA LYS A 191 -11.64 1.46 -9.47
C LYS A 191 -11.06 2.57 -8.62
N GLY A 192 -11.70 3.74 -8.58
CA GLY A 192 -11.34 4.83 -7.67
C GLY A 192 -11.92 4.59 -6.28
N VAL A 193 -11.06 4.34 -5.30
CA VAL A 193 -11.46 4.19 -3.88
C VAL A 193 -11.44 5.56 -3.22
N VAL A 194 -12.59 6.01 -2.72
CA VAL A 194 -12.75 7.35 -2.15
C VAL A 194 -12.60 7.32 -0.64
N HIS A 195 -11.64 8.08 -0.13
CA HIS A 195 -11.47 8.32 1.30
C HIS A 195 -11.82 9.75 1.68
N THR A 196 -12.49 9.90 2.82
CA THR A 196 -12.74 11.20 3.48
C THR A 196 -11.53 11.60 4.34
N HIS A 197 -11.52 12.82 4.86
CA HIS A 197 -10.53 13.23 5.85
C HIS A 197 -10.53 12.28 7.05
N ALA A 198 -11.72 12.01 7.63
CA ALA A 198 -11.87 11.09 8.76
C ALA A 198 -11.37 9.68 8.46
N SER A 199 -11.81 9.08 7.35
CA SER A 199 -11.37 7.71 7.02
C SER A 199 -9.87 7.62 6.73
N SER A 200 -9.25 8.70 6.22
CA SER A 200 -7.81 8.78 5.99
C SER A 200 -6.99 8.86 7.28
N MET A 201 -7.57 9.45 8.33
CA MET A 201 -6.89 9.67 9.60
C MET A 201 -7.20 8.59 10.65
N GLY A 202 -8.01 7.58 10.31
CA GLY A 202 -8.46 6.55 11.26
C GLY A 202 -7.36 5.58 11.70
N THR A 203 -6.55 5.08 10.77
CA THR A 203 -5.53 4.05 11.07
C THR A 203 -4.16 4.60 11.47
N PRO A 204 -3.66 5.75 10.95
CA PRO A 204 -2.32 6.21 11.25
C PRO A 204 -1.97 6.33 12.74
N PRO A 205 -2.84 6.84 13.63
CA PRO A 205 -2.54 6.87 15.06
C PRO A 205 -2.55 5.47 15.69
N VAL A 206 -3.43 4.58 15.25
CA VAL A 206 -3.53 3.19 15.76
C VAL A 206 -2.28 2.39 15.41
N VAL A 207 -1.86 2.45 14.14
CA VAL A 207 -0.63 1.79 13.67
C VAL A 207 0.59 2.40 14.35
N SER A 208 0.69 3.73 14.45
CA SER A 208 1.79 4.40 15.14
C SER A 208 1.93 3.97 16.60
N ALA A 209 0.81 3.85 17.32
CA ALA A 209 0.80 3.33 18.69
C ALA A 209 1.23 1.86 18.76
N GLY A 210 0.70 1.01 17.85
CA GLY A 210 1.04 -0.41 17.79
C GLY A 210 2.51 -0.69 17.52
N ILE A 211 3.17 0.12 16.70
CA ILE A 211 4.61 0.02 16.42
C ILE A 211 5.48 0.86 17.36
N GLN A 212 4.89 1.52 18.34
CA GLN A 212 5.56 2.42 19.27
C GLN A 212 6.40 3.50 18.55
N ARG A 213 5.79 4.14 17.54
CA ARG A 213 6.42 5.25 16.80
C ARG A 213 6.58 6.46 17.71
N LYS A 214 7.77 7.09 17.66
CA LYS A 214 8.13 8.25 18.48
C LYS A 214 8.47 9.44 17.59
N ARG A 215 8.50 10.63 18.20
CA ARG A 215 8.93 11.87 17.52
C ARG A 215 10.37 11.79 17.01
N GLU A 216 11.22 11.11 17.74
CA GLU A 216 12.65 10.97 17.42
C GLU A 216 12.92 9.98 16.30
N ASP A 217 11.92 9.16 15.91
CA ASP A 217 12.09 8.18 14.86
C ASP A 217 12.37 8.83 13.51
N VAL A 218 13.25 8.17 12.76
CA VAL A 218 13.57 8.45 11.36
C VAL A 218 13.07 7.27 10.53
N ILE A 219 12.07 7.56 9.71
CA ILE A 219 11.34 6.56 8.93
C ILE A 219 11.98 6.42 7.55
N ILE A 220 12.53 5.26 7.24
CA ILE A 220 13.03 4.93 5.89
C ILE A 220 11.85 4.44 5.06
N ASP A 221 11.41 5.26 4.14
CA ASP A 221 10.21 5.01 3.34
C ASP A 221 10.56 4.43 1.97
N LEU A 222 10.05 3.22 1.73
CA LEU A 222 10.20 2.48 0.47
C LEU A 222 8.90 2.42 -0.34
N VAL A 223 7.81 2.97 0.19
CA VAL A 223 6.46 2.83 -0.38
C VAL A 223 5.96 4.16 -0.94
N PRO A 224 5.70 4.26 -2.26
CA PRO A 224 5.19 5.50 -2.83
C PRO A 224 3.88 5.98 -2.19
N PHE A 225 3.75 7.29 -1.97
CA PHE A 225 2.54 7.90 -1.40
C PHE A 225 1.31 7.85 -2.32
N SER A 226 1.47 7.42 -3.57
CA SER A 226 0.33 7.08 -4.42
C SER A 226 -0.39 5.80 -4.01
N TYR A 227 0.16 5.05 -3.04
CA TYR A 227 -0.49 3.92 -2.39
C TYR A 227 -0.92 4.29 -0.98
N LEU A 228 -2.06 3.75 -0.55
CA LEU A 228 -2.63 4.02 0.77
C LEU A 228 -1.63 3.75 1.90
N PHE A 229 -0.92 2.62 1.87
CA PHE A 229 0.05 2.24 2.91
C PHE A 229 1.14 3.30 3.09
N GLY A 230 1.71 3.82 1.99
CA GLY A 230 2.69 4.91 2.04
C GLY A 230 2.08 6.22 2.56
N LEU A 231 0.92 6.62 2.03
CA LEU A 231 0.30 7.88 2.41
C LEU A 231 -0.20 7.87 3.86
N PHE A 232 -0.95 6.83 4.27
CA PHE A 232 -1.58 6.82 5.58
C PHE A 232 -0.59 6.40 6.67
N GLU A 233 0.03 5.23 6.52
CA GLU A 233 0.81 4.69 7.62
C GLU A 233 2.21 5.30 7.70
N VAL A 234 2.81 5.69 6.57
CA VAL A 234 4.11 6.35 6.59
C VAL A 234 3.94 7.86 6.77
N LEU A 235 3.34 8.56 5.80
CA LEU A 235 3.33 10.03 5.82
C LEU A 235 2.45 10.59 6.94
N PHE A 236 1.17 10.21 7.01
CA PHE A 236 0.28 10.75 8.06
C PHE A 236 0.68 10.27 9.46
N GLY A 237 1.05 8.99 9.59
CA GLY A 237 1.56 8.50 10.87
C GLY A 237 2.81 9.25 11.35
N SER A 238 3.69 9.64 10.43
CA SER A 238 4.89 10.45 10.76
C SER A 238 4.53 11.88 11.15
N ILE A 239 3.59 12.50 10.45
CA ILE A 239 3.14 13.87 10.75
C ILE A 239 2.46 13.92 12.12
N ILE A 240 1.58 12.95 12.43
CA ILE A 240 0.91 12.87 13.74
C ILE A 240 1.93 12.81 14.88
N GLN A 241 2.97 11.99 14.74
CA GLN A 241 4.00 11.81 15.76
C GLN A 241 5.07 12.91 15.73
N GLY A 242 5.20 13.62 14.62
CA GLY A 242 6.30 14.57 14.39
C GLY A 242 7.63 13.88 14.12
N SER A 243 7.64 12.68 13.52
CA SER A 243 8.85 11.96 13.13
C SER A 243 9.35 12.44 11.75
N THR A 244 10.57 12.07 11.38
CA THR A 244 11.19 12.44 10.09
C THR A 244 11.01 11.30 9.09
N VAL A 245 10.70 11.61 7.82
CA VAL A 245 10.60 10.62 6.73
C VAL A 245 11.74 10.82 5.74
N VAL A 246 12.50 9.76 5.50
CA VAL A 246 13.56 9.69 4.48
C VAL A 246 13.01 8.96 3.27
N LEU A 247 12.89 9.65 2.15
CA LEU A 247 12.34 9.10 0.91
C LEU A 247 13.41 8.33 0.14
N ILE A 248 13.07 7.13 -0.32
CA ILE A 248 13.85 6.35 -1.28
C ILE A 248 13.02 6.21 -2.58
N PRO A 249 13.25 7.04 -3.59
CA PRO A 249 12.42 7.05 -4.81
C PRO A 249 12.49 5.75 -5.61
N SER A 250 13.62 5.04 -5.53
CA SER A 250 13.81 3.75 -6.21
C SER A 250 14.54 2.81 -5.27
N PHE A 251 13.86 1.76 -4.86
CA PHE A 251 14.42 0.78 -3.94
C PHE A 251 15.56 -0.01 -4.59
N THR A 252 16.69 -0.02 -3.94
CA THR A 252 17.76 -1.02 -4.06
C THR A 252 18.28 -1.34 -2.68
N PRO A 253 18.79 -2.55 -2.40
CA PRO A 253 19.41 -2.87 -1.10
C PRO A 253 20.47 -1.84 -0.70
N ARG A 254 21.30 -1.41 -1.65
CA ARG A 254 22.34 -0.41 -1.43
C ARG A 254 21.76 0.95 -0.98
N ALA A 255 20.76 1.47 -1.70
CA ALA A 255 20.13 2.75 -1.35
C ALA A 255 19.50 2.71 0.06
N PHE A 256 18.90 1.58 0.42
CA PHE A 256 18.37 1.36 1.77
C PHE A 256 19.47 1.42 2.84
N LEU A 257 20.55 0.65 2.65
CA LEU A 257 21.66 0.59 3.62
C LEU A 257 22.34 1.95 3.79
N GLU A 258 22.59 2.67 2.67
CA GLU A 258 23.15 4.03 2.68
C GLU A 258 22.23 5.02 3.43
N ALA A 259 20.90 4.91 3.25
CA ALA A 259 19.95 5.78 3.93
C ALA A 259 19.86 5.49 5.45
N VAL A 260 19.84 4.22 5.84
CA VAL A 260 19.85 3.84 7.26
C VAL A 260 21.11 4.35 7.95
N ASP A 261 22.28 4.11 7.36
CA ASP A 261 23.56 4.52 7.92
C ASP A 261 23.68 6.04 8.02
N LYS A 262 23.40 6.75 6.91
CA LYS A 262 23.56 8.21 6.83
C LYS A 262 22.57 8.95 7.73
N GLU A 263 21.32 8.59 7.67
CA GLU A 263 20.24 9.33 8.34
C GLU A 263 19.84 8.70 9.69
N LYS A 264 20.55 7.62 10.10
CA LYS A 264 20.27 6.86 11.32
C LYS A 264 18.81 6.42 11.40
N GLY A 265 18.35 5.76 10.30
CA GLY A 265 17.00 5.27 10.18
C GLY A 265 16.63 4.29 11.29
N THR A 266 15.45 4.47 11.90
CA THR A 266 15.02 3.68 13.07
C THR A 266 13.90 2.70 12.75
N ILE A 267 13.02 3.07 11.82
CA ILE A 267 11.89 2.25 11.33
C ILE A 267 11.89 2.28 9.81
N SER A 268 11.61 1.16 9.16
CA SER A 268 11.38 1.15 7.72
C SER A 268 9.99 0.61 7.38
N PHE A 269 9.39 1.17 6.32
CA PHE A 269 8.14 0.67 5.72
C PHE A 269 8.40 0.20 4.30
N GLY A 270 7.96 -1.02 3.99
CA GLY A 270 8.18 -1.62 2.69
C GLY A 270 7.25 -2.81 2.43
N VAL A 271 7.41 -3.44 1.28
CA VAL A 271 6.69 -4.67 0.94
C VAL A 271 7.59 -5.89 1.10
N PRO A 272 7.04 -7.12 1.26
CA PRO A 272 7.84 -8.32 1.53
C PRO A 272 8.97 -8.56 0.51
N ALA A 273 8.75 -8.27 -0.77
CA ALA A 273 9.77 -8.45 -1.80
C ALA A 273 11.04 -7.61 -1.57
N MET A 274 10.89 -6.39 -1.03
CA MET A 274 12.03 -5.51 -0.70
C MET A 274 12.84 -6.07 0.46
N TYR A 275 12.17 -6.55 1.50
CA TYR A 275 12.81 -7.15 2.66
C TYR A 275 13.45 -8.50 2.35
N ASN A 276 12.85 -9.28 1.45
CA ASN A 276 13.48 -10.49 0.92
C ASN A 276 14.80 -10.17 0.20
N ALA A 277 14.84 -9.10 -0.60
CA ALA A 277 16.08 -8.67 -1.25
C ALA A 277 17.15 -8.24 -0.24
N LEU A 278 16.76 -7.59 0.87
CA LEU A 278 17.67 -7.24 1.97
C LEU A 278 18.19 -8.47 2.71
N ALA A 279 17.34 -9.47 2.97
CA ALA A 279 17.75 -10.72 3.61
C ALA A 279 18.83 -11.47 2.82
N MET A 280 18.87 -11.29 1.49
CA MET A 280 19.85 -11.92 0.59
C MET A 280 21.16 -11.15 0.44
N VAL A 281 21.30 -9.96 1.04
CA VAL A 281 22.56 -9.19 1.02
C VAL A 281 23.64 -9.95 1.81
N ARG A 282 24.84 -10.04 1.29
CA ARG A 282 25.96 -10.72 1.95
C ARG A 282 26.45 -9.93 3.17
N ASP A 283 26.91 -10.62 4.21
CA ASP A 283 27.31 -10.03 5.48
C ASP A 283 28.49 -9.07 5.32
N GLU A 284 29.46 -9.38 4.42
CA GLU A 284 30.61 -8.48 4.16
C GLU A 284 30.19 -7.13 3.55
N ILE A 285 28.98 -7.03 3.00
CA ILE A 285 28.41 -5.77 2.52
C ILE A 285 27.77 -5.04 3.69
N LEU A 286 27.03 -5.74 4.56
CA LEU A 286 26.36 -5.15 5.72
C LEU A 286 27.35 -4.53 6.71
N GLU A 287 28.51 -5.18 6.94
CA GLU A 287 29.59 -4.70 7.82
C GLU A 287 30.15 -3.32 7.43
N ARG A 288 29.83 -2.82 6.23
CA ARG A 288 30.27 -1.50 5.75
C ARG A 288 29.38 -0.35 6.22
N TYR A 289 28.23 -0.67 6.83
CA TYR A 289 27.21 0.30 7.22
C TYR A 289 26.90 0.18 8.71
N ASP A 290 26.70 1.30 9.37
CA ASP A 290 26.17 1.32 10.74
C ASP A 290 24.63 1.25 10.72
N LEU A 291 24.10 0.04 10.90
CA LEU A 291 22.67 -0.24 10.89
C LEU A 291 22.07 -0.34 12.31
N SER A 292 22.86 -0.02 13.34
CA SER A 292 22.49 -0.18 14.76
C SER A 292 21.27 0.65 15.21
N SER A 293 20.96 1.70 14.46
CA SER A 293 19.77 2.53 14.70
C SER A 293 18.45 1.86 14.28
N LEU A 294 18.49 0.92 13.30
CA LEU A 294 17.30 0.30 12.74
C LEU A 294 16.74 -0.76 13.70
N ARG A 295 15.62 -0.45 14.34
CA ARG A 295 14.98 -1.32 15.34
C ARG A 295 13.79 -2.11 14.81
N LEU A 296 13.17 -1.64 13.73
CA LEU A 296 11.89 -2.18 13.26
C LEU A 296 11.73 -2.03 11.73
N VAL A 297 11.23 -3.07 11.12
CA VAL A 297 10.67 -2.98 9.76
C VAL A 297 9.18 -3.33 9.80
N VAL A 298 8.38 -2.61 9.02
CA VAL A 298 6.94 -2.80 8.90
C VAL A 298 6.62 -3.17 7.46
N THR A 299 5.89 -4.27 7.28
CA THR A 299 5.55 -4.78 5.95
C THR A 299 4.04 -4.92 5.78
N ALA A 300 3.57 -4.71 4.55
CA ALA A 300 2.17 -4.89 4.17
C ALA A 300 2.02 -5.17 2.67
N GLY A 301 0.79 -5.42 2.23
CA GLY A 301 0.38 -5.47 0.82
C GLY A 301 0.61 -6.79 0.10
N ALA A 302 1.34 -7.73 0.68
CA ALA A 302 1.50 -9.10 0.20
C ALA A 302 1.76 -10.05 1.38
N LYS A 303 1.60 -11.36 1.14
CA LYS A 303 1.91 -12.38 2.14
C LYS A 303 3.41 -12.44 2.40
N SER A 304 3.82 -12.39 3.64
CA SER A 304 5.20 -12.59 4.07
C SER A 304 5.47 -14.07 4.36
N PHE A 305 6.71 -14.49 4.15
CA PHE A 305 7.12 -15.86 4.41
C PHE A 305 7.87 -15.95 5.74
N PRO A 306 7.39 -16.72 6.73
CA PRO A 306 7.94 -16.74 8.08
C PRO A 306 9.45 -16.96 8.15
N LYS A 307 9.98 -17.88 7.31
CA LYS A 307 11.41 -18.18 7.27
C LYS A 307 12.25 -16.98 6.79
N LEU A 308 11.78 -16.24 5.79
CA LEU A 308 12.49 -15.04 5.29
C LEU A 308 12.43 -13.89 6.29
N MET A 309 11.28 -13.76 6.98
CA MET A 309 11.14 -12.79 8.06
C MET A 309 12.14 -13.06 9.19
N GLN A 310 12.28 -14.33 9.60
CA GLN A 310 13.23 -14.73 10.63
C GLN A 310 14.67 -14.45 10.20
N ILE A 311 15.06 -14.78 8.96
CA ILE A 311 16.38 -14.48 8.43
C ILE A 311 16.67 -12.97 8.48
N LEU A 312 15.70 -12.14 8.11
CA LEU A 312 15.87 -10.68 8.14
C LEU A 312 16.06 -10.18 9.58
N GLU A 313 15.25 -10.65 10.53
CA GLU A 313 15.34 -10.27 11.93
C GLU A 313 16.67 -10.65 12.55
N ASP A 314 17.10 -11.89 12.34
CA ASP A 314 18.37 -12.38 12.87
C ASP A 314 19.56 -11.60 12.27
N LYS A 315 19.49 -11.32 10.96
CA LYS A 315 20.57 -10.69 10.20
C LYS A 315 20.76 -9.21 10.54
N PHE A 316 19.67 -8.49 10.76
CA PHE A 316 19.69 -7.05 11.04
C PHE A 316 19.49 -6.73 12.53
N ASN A 317 19.28 -7.74 13.36
CA ASN A 317 18.97 -7.60 14.80
C ASN A 317 17.81 -6.61 15.05
N LEU A 318 16.71 -6.80 14.35
CA LEU A 318 15.52 -5.94 14.40
C LEU A 318 14.24 -6.77 14.60
N SER A 319 13.11 -6.10 14.80
CA SER A 319 11.79 -6.73 14.75
C SER A 319 11.12 -6.47 13.40
N LEU A 320 10.33 -7.44 12.91
CA LEU A 320 9.48 -7.26 11.73
C LEU A 320 8.02 -7.36 12.14
N TYR A 321 7.23 -6.32 11.81
CA TYR A 321 5.79 -6.31 12.05
C TYR A 321 5.03 -6.32 10.73
N GLU A 322 3.91 -7.03 10.71
CA GLU A 322 3.00 -7.06 9.58
C GLU A 322 1.77 -6.20 9.83
N VAL A 323 1.36 -5.49 8.79
CA VAL A 323 0.08 -4.78 8.74
C VAL A 323 -0.73 -5.38 7.61
N TYR A 324 -1.92 -5.88 7.92
CA TYR A 324 -2.86 -6.34 6.91
C TYR A 324 -3.96 -5.30 6.72
N GLY A 325 -4.24 -5.01 5.46
CA GLY A 325 -5.27 -4.08 5.06
C GLY A 325 -5.47 -4.06 3.55
N LEU A 326 -6.46 -3.30 3.14
CA LEU A 326 -6.81 -3.08 1.74
C LEU A 326 -6.98 -1.58 1.49
N THR A 327 -6.92 -1.16 0.24
CA THR A 327 -7.15 0.25 -0.10
C THR A 327 -8.53 0.72 0.39
N GLU A 328 -9.52 -0.16 0.39
CA GLU A 328 -10.90 0.13 0.76
C GLU A 328 -11.14 0.30 2.27
N VAL A 329 -10.26 -0.24 3.12
CA VAL A 329 -10.49 -0.26 4.58
C VAL A 329 -9.24 0.08 5.39
N SER A 330 -8.12 0.44 4.71
CA SER A 330 -6.83 0.67 5.35
C SER A 330 -6.38 -0.51 6.23
N ALA A 331 -5.62 -0.28 7.30
CA ALA A 331 -5.17 -1.32 8.21
C ALA A 331 -6.35 -1.90 9.01
N VAL A 332 -6.46 -3.22 9.07
CA VAL A 332 -7.48 -3.95 9.84
C VAL A 332 -6.89 -4.91 10.84
N SER A 333 -5.61 -5.21 10.70
CA SER A 333 -4.86 -6.08 11.61
C SER A 333 -3.40 -5.66 11.64
N ILE A 334 -2.74 -5.82 12.76
CA ILE A 334 -1.34 -5.44 12.97
C ILE A 334 -0.64 -6.36 13.96
N SER A 335 0.64 -6.65 13.69
CA SER A 335 1.58 -7.17 14.68
C SER A 335 2.13 -6.04 15.53
N THR A 336 2.27 -6.28 16.84
CA THR A 336 2.86 -5.32 17.80
C THR A 336 3.95 -6.00 18.62
N ALA A 337 4.71 -5.23 19.42
CA ALA A 337 5.72 -5.79 20.31
C ALA A 337 5.16 -6.89 21.24
N ASP A 338 3.95 -6.65 21.78
CA ASP A 338 3.30 -7.54 22.75
C ASP A 338 2.37 -8.59 22.09
N SER A 339 2.16 -8.48 20.77
CA SER A 339 1.19 -9.29 20.04
C SER A 339 1.71 -9.62 18.64
N ARG A 340 2.68 -10.52 18.58
CA ARG A 340 3.32 -10.96 17.35
C ARG A 340 3.44 -12.48 17.29
N LYS A 341 3.08 -13.05 16.13
CA LYS A 341 3.21 -14.46 15.81
C LYS A 341 3.60 -14.61 14.36
N LEU A 342 4.75 -15.21 14.10
CA LEU A 342 5.26 -15.43 12.74
C LEU A 342 4.26 -16.24 11.90
N GLY A 343 4.08 -15.84 10.65
CA GLY A 343 3.12 -16.46 9.72
C GLY A 343 1.69 -15.96 9.86
N THR A 344 1.45 -14.99 10.76
CA THR A 344 0.17 -14.33 10.92
C THR A 344 0.31 -12.84 10.57
N VAL A 345 -0.81 -12.21 10.22
CA VAL A 345 -0.88 -10.76 9.98
C VAL A 345 -1.22 -9.98 11.26
N GLY A 346 -0.92 -10.56 12.43
CA GLY A 346 -1.20 -9.95 13.74
C GLY A 346 -2.64 -10.15 14.21
N LYS A 347 -3.10 -9.27 15.09
CA LYS A 347 -4.46 -9.29 15.64
C LYS A 347 -5.32 -8.18 15.04
N PRO A 348 -6.64 -8.40 14.90
CA PRO A 348 -7.56 -7.37 14.41
C PRO A 348 -7.53 -6.11 15.27
N ILE A 349 -7.57 -4.95 14.62
CA ILE A 349 -7.68 -3.63 15.27
C ILE A 349 -9.06 -3.00 15.08
N CYS A 350 -9.99 -3.73 14.49
CA CYS A 350 -11.39 -3.33 14.32
C CYS A 350 -12.30 -4.56 14.43
N ARG A 351 -13.62 -4.35 14.29
CA ARG A 351 -14.56 -5.47 14.35
C ARG A 351 -14.37 -6.38 13.15
N LEU A 352 -14.32 -7.69 13.40
CA LEU A 352 -14.13 -8.74 12.40
C LEU A 352 -15.23 -9.81 12.53
N LYS A 353 -15.71 -10.27 11.39
CA LYS A 353 -16.39 -11.55 11.22
C LYS A 353 -15.61 -12.39 10.20
N ILE A 354 -15.54 -13.69 10.41
CA ILE A 354 -15.04 -14.65 9.43
C ILE A 354 -16.24 -15.49 9.02
N LEU A 355 -16.61 -15.44 7.74
CA LEU A 355 -17.87 -16.00 7.24
C LEU A 355 -17.59 -17.15 6.26
N ASP A 356 -18.34 -18.24 6.38
CA ASP A 356 -18.38 -19.32 5.40
C ASP A 356 -19.09 -18.88 4.11
N ASP A 357 -19.19 -19.77 3.12
CA ASP A 357 -19.86 -19.48 1.84
C ASP A 357 -21.39 -19.29 1.98
N ASN A 358 -21.98 -19.67 3.11
CA ASN A 358 -23.40 -19.45 3.42
C ASN A 358 -23.63 -18.17 4.23
N GLY A 359 -22.56 -17.40 4.52
CA GLY A 359 -22.61 -16.16 5.30
C GLY A 359 -22.73 -16.38 6.81
N LYS A 360 -22.49 -17.60 7.33
CA LYS A 360 -22.43 -17.89 8.76
C LYS A 360 -21.03 -17.69 9.30
N ALA A 361 -20.94 -17.27 10.56
CA ALA A 361 -19.65 -17.19 11.26
C ALA A 361 -19.01 -18.58 11.37
N THR A 362 -17.74 -18.67 10.99
CA THR A 362 -16.92 -19.88 11.12
C THR A 362 -16.53 -20.14 12.57
N ALA A 363 -16.17 -21.38 12.90
CA ALA A 363 -15.53 -21.70 14.17
C ALA A 363 -14.06 -21.22 14.16
N ILE A 364 -13.47 -21.12 15.36
CA ILE A 364 -12.03 -20.83 15.50
C ILE A 364 -11.23 -21.93 14.79
N GLY A 365 -10.23 -21.54 14.01
CA GLY A 365 -9.39 -22.44 13.22
C GLY A 365 -9.95 -22.79 11.84
N GLU A 366 -11.19 -22.40 11.51
CA GLU A 366 -11.78 -22.61 10.19
C GLU A 366 -11.49 -21.42 9.26
N ILE A 367 -11.42 -21.72 7.96
CA ILE A 367 -11.19 -20.73 6.92
C ILE A 367 -12.53 -20.12 6.50
N GLY A 368 -12.56 -18.79 6.36
CA GLY A 368 -13.71 -18.07 5.84
C GLY A 368 -13.32 -16.69 5.31
N GLU A 369 -14.28 -16.00 4.72
CA GLU A 369 -14.10 -14.64 4.21
C GLU A 369 -14.01 -13.65 5.37
N ALA A 370 -12.96 -12.85 5.39
CA ALA A 370 -12.81 -11.73 6.34
C ALA A 370 -13.77 -10.60 5.99
N VAL A 371 -14.57 -10.18 6.97
CA VAL A 371 -15.53 -9.08 6.83
C VAL A 371 -15.32 -8.12 8.00
N PHE A 372 -14.99 -6.86 7.70
CA PHE A 372 -14.62 -5.85 8.68
C PHE A 372 -15.66 -4.75 8.84
N ASN A 373 -15.80 -4.27 10.06
CA ASN A 373 -16.52 -3.04 10.37
C ASN A 373 -15.56 -2.10 11.11
N ALA A 374 -15.21 -1.00 10.46
CA ALA A 374 -14.26 -0.02 10.97
C ALA A 374 -14.72 1.41 10.62
N PRO A 375 -14.47 2.41 11.47
CA PRO A 375 -14.83 3.80 11.19
C PRO A 375 -14.03 4.43 10.04
N TRP A 376 -12.96 3.79 9.62
CA TRP A 376 -12.08 4.25 8.53
C TRP A 376 -12.28 3.50 7.20
N VAL A 377 -13.39 2.77 7.03
CA VAL A 377 -13.77 2.21 5.73
C VAL A 377 -13.96 3.33 4.71
N MET A 378 -13.60 3.09 3.47
CA MET A 378 -13.80 4.01 2.36
C MET A 378 -15.24 4.54 2.31
N LYS A 379 -15.44 5.72 1.74
CA LYS A 379 -16.79 6.24 1.44
C LYS A 379 -17.49 5.37 0.37
N GLY A 380 -16.75 4.86 -0.58
CA GLY A 380 -17.21 3.99 -1.66
C GLY A 380 -16.31 4.04 -2.88
N TYR A 381 -16.71 3.38 -3.95
CA TYR A 381 -16.04 3.47 -5.24
C TYR A 381 -16.58 4.65 -6.05
N TYR A 382 -15.67 5.47 -6.55
CA TYR A 382 -16.01 6.64 -7.35
C TYR A 382 -16.83 6.25 -8.59
N LYS A 383 -17.98 6.90 -8.81
CA LYS A 383 -18.94 6.61 -9.88
C LYS A 383 -19.42 5.15 -9.98
N ALA A 384 -19.27 4.36 -8.91
CA ALA A 384 -19.65 2.96 -8.93
C ALA A 384 -20.47 2.54 -7.69
N PRO A 385 -21.68 3.12 -7.47
CA PRO A 385 -22.50 2.82 -6.31
C PRO A 385 -22.93 1.36 -6.23
N ASP A 386 -23.23 0.71 -7.37
CA ASP A 386 -23.60 -0.70 -7.39
C ASP A 386 -22.45 -1.61 -6.95
N LEU A 387 -21.21 -1.28 -7.35
CA LEU A 387 -20.02 -1.98 -6.90
C LEU A 387 -19.76 -1.75 -5.41
N THR A 388 -20.00 -0.53 -4.93
CA THR A 388 -19.92 -0.20 -3.50
C THR A 388 -20.91 -1.04 -2.70
N ALA A 389 -22.16 -1.13 -3.13
CA ALA A 389 -23.19 -1.92 -2.47
C ALA A 389 -22.92 -3.44 -2.46
N GLN A 390 -22.12 -3.94 -3.41
CA GLN A 390 -21.70 -5.35 -3.42
C GLN A 390 -20.73 -5.68 -2.28
N VAL A 391 -19.86 -4.74 -1.90
CA VAL A 391 -18.78 -4.98 -0.93
C VAL A 391 -19.02 -4.30 0.42
N LEU A 392 -19.88 -3.28 0.49
CA LEU A 392 -20.21 -2.57 1.72
C LEU A 392 -21.70 -2.77 2.04
N LYS A 393 -22.00 -3.60 3.05
CA LYS A 393 -23.35 -3.98 3.45
C LYS A 393 -23.53 -3.78 4.94
N ASP A 394 -24.52 -2.99 5.34
CA ASP A 394 -24.85 -2.72 6.76
C ASP A 394 -23.63 -2.28 7.60
N GLY A 395 -22.75 -1.47 6.99
CA GLY A 395 -21.51 -1.01 7.62
C GLY A 395 -20.38 -2.04 7.69
N TRP A 396 -20.55 -3.22 7.08
CA TRP A 396 -19.54 -4.27 6.98
C TRP A 396 -18.94 -4.30 5.60
N PHE A 397 -17.61 -4.29 5.53
CA PHE A 397 -16.86 -4.39 4.28
C PHE A 397 -16.43 -5.84 4.03
N TYR A 398 -16.89 -6.40 2.91
CA TYR A 398 -16.60 -7.75 2.43
C TYR A 398 -15.34 -7.72 1.59
N THR A 399 -14.27 -8.31 2.11
CA THR A 399 -12.93 -8.16 1.53
C THR A 399 -12.68 -9.05 0.31
N GLY A 400 -13.35 -10.17 0.22
CA GLY A 400 -13.00 -11.25 -0.70
C GLY A 400 -11.68 -11.96 -0.34
N ASP A 401 -11.14 -11.74 0.86
CA ASP A 401 -9.94 -12.40 1.37
C ASP A 401 -10.34 -13.52 2.33
N LEU A 402 -9.74 -14.68 2.14
CA LEU A 402 -9.88 -15.82 3.04
C LEU A 402 -8.83 -15.73 4.14
N VAL A 403 -9.29 -15.85 5.36
CA VAL A 403 -8.45 -15.83 6.57
C VAL A 403 -8.85 -16.98 7.49
N LYS A 404 -7.98 -17.24 8.45
CA LYS A 404 -8.25 -18.13 9.59
C LYS A 404 -7.81 -17.43 10.86
N MET A 405 -8.56 -17.58 11.95
CA MET A 405 -8.19 -17.06 13.26
C MET A 405 -7.89 -18.21 14.21
N ASP A 406 -6.76 -18.13 14.90
CA ASP A 406 -6.41 -19.14 15.90
C ASP A 406 -7.03 -18.85 17.29
N GLU A 407 -6.83 -19.77 18.24
CA GLU A 407 -7.36 -19.67 19.62
C GLU A 407 -6.82 -18.45 20.38
N GLU A 408 -5.64 -17.93 20.00
CA GLU A 408 -5.01 -16.75 20.60
C GLU A 408 -5.48 -15.44 19.94
N GLY A 409 -6.28 -15.52 18.86
CA GLY A 409 -6.87 -14.40 18.12
C GLY A 409 -5.95 -13.81 17.06
N TYR A 410 -4.91 -14.52 16.63
CA TYR A 410 -4.10 -14.11 15.50
C TYR A 410 -4.77 -14.48 14.18
N LEU A 411 -4.68 -13.57 13.20
CA LEU A 411 -5.16 -13.78 11.85
C LEU A 411 -4.06 -14.36 10.97
N GLU A 412 -4.35 -15.47 10.32
CA GLU A 412 -3.57 -15.98 9.20
C GLU A 412 -4.28 -15.62 7.90
N TYR A 413 -3.60 -14.85 7.03
CA TYR A 413 -4.06 -14.61 5.67
C TYR A 413 -3.81 -15.87 4.83
N ILE A 414 -4.86 -16.42 4.24
CA ILE A 414 -4.79 -17.63 3.43
C ILE A 414 -4.59 -17.25 1.97
N GLU A 415 -5.61 -16.62 1.33
CA GLU A 415 -5.58 -16.28 -0.08
C GLU A 415 -6.76 -15.35 -0.44
N LYS A 416 -6.67 -14.69 -1.59
CA LYS A 416 -7.81 -14.01 -2.21
C LYS A 416 -8.82 -15.05 -2.70
N LYS A 417 -10.10 -14.93 -2.32
CA LYS A 417 -11.17 -15.86 -2.74
C LYS A 417 -11.23 -16.02 -4.26
N SER A 418 -10.99 -14.95 -5.01
CA SER A 418 -10.95 -14.96 -6.48
C SER A 418 -9.71 -15.64 -7.09
N PHE A 419 -8.69 -15.98 -6.29
CA PHE A 419 -7.47 -16.66 -6.75
C PHE A 419 -7.50 -18.16 -6.49
N ILE A 420 -8.41 -18.65 -5.68
CA ILE A 420 -8.59 -20.08 -5.46
C ILE A 420 -8.79 -20.78 -6.80
N ILE A 421 -8.02 -21.83 -7.02
CA ILE A 421 -8.11 -22.69 -8.21
C ILE A 421 -9.14 -23.77 -7.89
N VAL A 422 -10.20 -23.85 -8.69
CA VAL A 422 -11.22 -24.87 -8.58
C VAL A 422 -11.00 -25.92 -9.66
N THR A 423 -10.56 -27.11 -9.27
CA THR A 423 -10.33 -28.20 -10.23
C THR A 423 -11.63 -28.77 -10.77
N SER A 424 -11.58 -29.51 -11.88
CA SER A 424 -12.74 -30.24 -12.43
C SER A 424 -13.36 -31.26 -11.45
N SER A 425 -12.60 -31.72 -10.48
CA SER A 425 -13.10 -32.57 -9.38
C SER A 425 -13.72 -31.78 -8.20
N GLY A 426 -13.83 -30.46 -8.31
CA GLY A 426 -14.42 -29.59 -7.27
C GLY A 426 -13.47 -29.28 -6.09
N LEU A 427 -12.19 -29.64 -6.18
CA LEU A 427 -11.22 -29.37 -5.12
C LEU A 427 -10.68 -27.94 -5.25
N ASN A 428 -10.55 -27.26 -4.10
CA ASN A 428 -10.05 -25.89 -3.98
C ASN A 428 -8.56 -25.89 -3.65
N ILE A 429 -7.76 -25.15 -4.41
CA ILE A 429 -6.32 -25.04 -4.21
C ILE A 429 -5.96 -23.57 -4.01
N GLY A 430 -5.35 -23.25 -2.89
CA GLY A 430 -4.74 -21.93 -2.64
C GLY A 430 -3.37 -21.85 -3.33
N PRO A 431 -3.17 -20.89 -4.25
CA PRO A 431 -1.91 -20.75 -4.99
C PRO A 431 -0.68 -20.57 -4.10
N SER A 432 -0.80 -19.80 -3.03
CA SER A 432 0.33 -19.35 -2.22
C SER A 432 1.16 -20.48 -1.63
N GLU A 433 0.55 -21.60 -1.24
CA GLU A 433 1.26 -22.75 -0.66
C GLU A 433 2.19 -23.40 -1.70
N VAL A 434 1.71 -23.56 -2.93
CA VAL A 434 2.47 -24.14 -4.04
C VAL A 434 3.57 -23.17 -4.50
N GLU A 435 3.24 -21.89 -4.64
CA GLU A 435 4.19 -20.82 -4.99
C GLU A 435 5.34 -20.76 -3.98
N PHE A 436 5.03 -20.83 -2.70
CA PHE A 436 6.05 -20.83 -1.65
C PHE A 436 7.00 -22.00 -1.75
N LEU A 437 6.47 -23.21 -1.95
CA LEU A 437 7.29 -24.40 -2.06
C LEU A 437 8.22 -24.32 -3.28
N LEU A 438 7.70 -23.91 -4.43
CA LEU A 438 8.50 -23.78 -5.65
C LEU A 438 9.57 -22.68 -5.53
N LEU A 439 9.27 -21.56 -4.85
CA LEU A 439 10.24 -20.51 -4.54
C LEU A 439 11.36 -20.95 -3.59
N SER A 440 11.17 -22.03 -2.82
CA SER A 440 12.23 -22.59 -1.98
C SER A 440 13.33 -23.32 -2.78
N HIS A 441 13.08 -23.61 -4.06
CA HIS A 441 14.09 -24.23 -4.92
C HIS A 441 15.21 -23.24 -5.27
N PRO A 442 16.51 -23.64 -5.14
CA PRO A 442 17.64 -22.71 -5.31
C PRO A 442 17.69 -21.96 -6.63
N SER A 443 17.25 -22.62 -7.72
CA SER A 443 17.28 -22.08 -9.08
C SER A 443 16.06 -21.19 -9.44
N VAL A 444 15.02 -21.12 -8.60
CA VAL A 444 13.79 -20.40 -8.90
C VAL A 444 13.89 -18.96 -8.43
N ALA A 445 13.57 -18.01 -9.32
CA ALA A 445 13.52 -16.58 -9.03
C ALA A 445 12.10 -16.09 -8.70
N GLU A 446 11.12 -16.43 -9.57
CA GLU A 446 9.73 -16.04 -9.39
C GLU A 446 8.80 -17.21 -9.76
N VAL A 447 7.63 -17.27 -9.11
CA VAL A 447 6.58 -18.25 -9.41
C VAL A 447 5.21 -17.58 -9.36
N ALA A 448 4.34 -18.01 -10.27
CA ALA A 448 2.91 -17.74 -10.15
C ALA A 448 2.13 -19.04 -10.44
N TYR A 449 1.22 -19.40 -9.54
CA TYR A 449 0.39 -20.59 -9.67
C TYR A 449 -1.05 -20.20 -9.94
N VAL A 450 -1.59 -20.61 -11.08
CA VAL A 450 -2.92 -20.20 -11.54
C VAL A 450 -3.71 -21.38 -12.10
N GLY A 451 -5.03 -21.29 -12.00
CA GLY A 451 -5.92 -22.22 -12.70
C GLY A 451 -6.20 -21.74 -14.13
N ILE A 452 -5.83 -22.53 -15.12
CA ILE A 452 -6.16 -22.33 -16.53
C ILE A 452 -7.44 -23.11 -16.83
N ASN A 453 -8.45 -22.49 -17.47
CA ASN A 453 -9.71 -23.16 -17.79
C ASN A 453 -9.46 -24.42 -18.63
N ASP A 454 -10.07 -25.53 -18.23
CA ASP A 454 -9.96 -26.81 -18.90
C ASP A 454 -10.98 -27.01 -20.05
N GLY A 455 -11.90 -26.04 -20.21
CA GLY A 455 -12.97 -26.11 -21.20
C GLY A 455 -14.18 -26.97 -20.77
N TYR A 456 -14.12 -27.62 -19.61
CA TYR A 456 -15.15 -28.53 -19.08
C TYR A 456 -15.77 -28.04 -17.76
N GLY A 457 -15.49 -26.79 -17.39
CA GLY A 457 -16.03 -26.16 -16.17
C GLY A 457 -15.13 -26.25 -14.95
N GLY A 458 -13.89 -26.74 -15.10
CA GLY A 458 -12.86 -26.76 -14.11
C GLY A 458 -11.60 -25.97 -14.52
N GLN A 459 -10.56 -26.07 -13.70
CA GLN A 459 -9.29 -25.42 -13.95
C GLN A 459 -8.13 -26.41 -13.83
N ILE A 460 -7.15 -26.28 -14.72
CA ILE A 460 -5.89 -27.00 -14.70
C ILE A 460 -4.89 -26.20 -13.87
N PRO A 461 -4.43 -26.71 -12.73
CA PRO A 461 -3.42 -26.04 -11.91
C PRO A 461 -2.09 -25.96 -12.67
N THR A 462 -1.65 -24.72 -12.96
CA THR A 462 -0.45 -24.45 -13.78
C THR A 462 0.51 -23.53 -13.04
N ALA A 463 1.78 -23.93 -12.93
CA ALA A 463 2.83 -23.11 -12.37
C ALA A 463 3.62 -22.42 -13.49
N PHE A 464 3.71 -21.10 -13.45
CA PHE A 464 4.62 -20.31 -14.27
C PHE A 464 5.86 -20.00 -13.45
N VAL A 465 7.04 -20.36 -13.96
CA VAL A 465 8.30 -20.28 -13.23
C VAL A 465 9.32 -19.45 -13.99
N VAL A 466 9.96 -18.52 -13.29
CA VAL A 466 11.14 -17.80 -13.76
C VAL A 466 12.36 -18.33 -13.03
N LEU A 467 13.38 -18.73 -13.75
CA LEU A 467 14.65 -19.18 -13.18
C LEU A 467 15.58 -17.98 -12.91
N LYS A 468 16.48 -18.14 -11.96
CA LYS A 468 17.56 -17.18 -11.71
C LYS A 468 18.55 -17.21 -12.90
N ASP A 469 19.18 -16.08 -13.18
CA ASP A 469 20.16 -15.95 -14.26
C ASP A 469 21.26 -17.01 -14.14
N GLY A 470 21.47 -17.76 -15.25
CA GLY A 470 22.47 -18.80 -15.31
C GLY A 470 22.18 -20.06 -14.49
N GLN A 471 21.00 -20.17 -13.88
CA GLN A 471 20.56 -21.37 -13.17
C GLN A 471 19.64 -22.23 -14.05
N HIS A 472 19.57 -23.51 -13.74
CA HIS A 472 18.75 -24.49 -14.43
C HIS A 472 17.91 -25.29 -13.44
N ALA A 473 16.70 -25.61 -13.82
CA ALA A 473 15.82 -26.57 -13.16
C ALA A 473 14.90 -27.17 -14.23
N THR A 474 14.52 -28.43 -14.08
CA THR A 474 13.56 -29.09 -14.96
C THR A 474 12.17 -29.09 -14.35
N ALA A 475 11.13 -29.22 -15.19
CA ALA A 475 9.76 -29.37 -14.71
C ALA A 475 9.60 -30.63 -13.83
N GLU A 476 10.37 -31.68 -14.12
CA GLU A 476 10.38 -32.92 -13.34
C GLU A 476 10.96 -32.72 -11.94
N GLU A 477 12.09 -31.99 -11.79
CA GLU A 477 12.65 -31.63 -10.48
C GLU A 477 11.67 -30.84 -9.62
N LEU A 478 11.04 -29.82 -10.21
CA LEU A 478 10.06 -28.99 -9.51
C LEU A 478 8.76 -29.77 -9.17
N SER A 479 8.32 -30.66 -10.07
CA SER A 479 7.19 -31.55 -9.81
C SER A 479 7.49 -32.53 -8.67
N ASN A 480 8.69 -33.10 -8.63
CA ASN A 480 9.13 -33.99 -7.56
C ASN A 480 9.21 -33.25 -6.22
N LEU A 481 9.68 -32.00 -6.21
CA LEU A 481 9.66 -31.16 -5.02
C LEU A 481 8.23 -30.99 -4.49
N CYS A 482 7.26 -30.71 -5.37
CA CYS A 482 5.85 -30.60 -5.01
C CYS A 482 5.30 -31.95 -4.51
N TYR A 483 5.57 -33.03 -5.21
CA TYR A 483 5.08 -34.36 -4.86
C TYR A 483 5.54 -34.84 -3.47
N GLN A 484 6.75 -34.48 -3.07
CA GLN A 484 7.30 -34.86 -1.76
C GLN A 484 6.69 -34.05 -0.59
N ASN A 485 6.09 -32.88 -0.88
CA ASN A 485 5.72 -31.93 0.17
C ASN A 485 4.24 -31.52 0.18
N LEU A 486 3.47 -31.83 -0.87
CA LEU A 486 2.09 -31.41 -1.02
C LEU A 486 1.15 -32.61 -1.27
N ALA A 487 -0.12 -32.43 -0.93
CA ALA A 487 -1.16 -33.39 -1.30
C ALA A 487 -1.35 -33.45 -2.84
N ASP A 488 -1.66 -34.62 -3.37
CA ASP A 488 -1.73 -34.90 -4.81
C ASP A 488 -2.63 -33.95 -5.60
N PHE A 489 -3.72 -33.49 -5.00
CA PHE A 489 -4.64 -32.56 -5.67
C PHE A 489 -4.10 -31.14 -5.80
N LYS A 490 -3.05 -30.77 -5.04
CA LYS A 490 -2.38 -29.47 -5.10
C LYS A 490 -1.23 -29.45 -6.11
N LEU A 491 -0.87 -30.60 -6.67
CA LEU A 491 0.28 -30.69 -7.57
C LEU A 491 0.03 -29.93 -8.86
N PRO A 492 1.02 -29.18 -9.37
CA PRO A 492 0.93 -28.57 -10.69
C PRO A 492 0.73 -29.66 -11.75
N LYS A 493 -0.29 -29.49 -12.58
CA LYS A 493 -0.49 -30.35 -13.76
C LYS A 493 0.34 -29.88 -14.94
N ARG A 494 0.80 -28.61 -14.89
CA ARG A 494 1.74 -28.01 -15.84
C ARG A 494 2.73 -27.14 -15.10
N ILE A 495 3.97 -27.13 -15.55
CA ILE A 495 5.03 -26.20 -15.14
C ILE A 495 5.59 -25.57 -16.41
N GLU A 496 5.40 -24.25 -16.54
CA GLU A 496 5.79 -23.47 -17.70
C GLU A 496 6.92 -22.52 -17.31
N PHE A 497 8.04 -22.59 -18.01
CA PHE A 497 9.14 -21.65 -17.82
C PHE A 497 8.94 -20.43 -18.69
N ILE A 498 9.01 -19.25 -18.08
CA ILE A 498 8.83 -17.96 -18.76
C ILE A 498 9.93 -16.97 -18.34
N ASP A 499 10.22 -16.00 -19.21
CA ASP A 499 11.29 -15.02 -18.94
C ASP A 499 10.92 -14.05 -17.81
N SER A 500 9.64 -13.75 -17.63
CA SER A 500 9.16 -12.87 -16.55
C SER A 500 7.69 -13.10 -16.21
N ILE A 501 7.35 -13.00 -14.92
CA ILE A 501 5.95 -13.01 -14.46
C ILE A 501 5.29 -11.66 -14.79
N PRO A 502 4.17 -11.62 -15.54
CA PRO A 502 3.40 -10.40 -15.76
C PRO A 502 2.95 -9.77 -14.45
N LYS A 503 3.18 -8.46 -14.27
CA LYS A 503 2.80 -7.72 -13.07
C LYS A 503 1.76 -6.66 -13.38
N THR A 504 1.00 -6.28 -12.35
CA THR A 504 0.11 -5.11 -12.38
C THR A 504 0.95 -3.84 -12.23
N SER A 505 0.34 -2.68 -12.44
CA SER A 505 0.98 -1.38 -12.20
C SER A 505 1.46 -1.18 -10.75
N SER A 506 0.88 -1.93 -9.81
CA SER A 506 1.31 -1.93 -8.40
C SER A 506 2.41 -2.96 -8.09
N GLY A 507 2.98 -3.62 -9.09
CA GLY A 507 4.04 -4.63 -8.93
C GLY A 507 3.55 -6.01 -8.49
N LYS A 508 2.24 -6.22 -8.30
CA LYS A 508 1.66 -7.52 -7.94
C LYS A 508 1.54 -8.43 -9.17
N ILE A 509 1.60 -9.76 -8.98
CA ILE A 509 1.39 -10.76 -10.03
C ILE A 509 0.05 -10.53 -10.73
N SER A 510 0.07 -10.41 -12.05
CA SER A 510 -1.14 -10.31 -12.87
C SER A 510 -1.63 -11.70 -13.28
N ARG A 511 -2.37 -12.38 -12.40
CA ARG A 511 -2.91 -13.72 -12.68
C ARG A 511 -3.84 -13.73 -13.90
N LYS A 512 -4.49 -12.60 -14.20
CA LYS A 512 -5.31 -12.45 -15.41
C LYS A 512 -4.47 -12.61 -16.67
N LYS A 513 -3.36 -11.87 -16.78
CA LYS A 513 -2.47 -11.96 -17.96
C LYS A 513 -1.85 -13.36 -18.12
N LEU A 514 -1.56 -14.02 -17.01
CA LEU A 514 -1.07 -15.41 -17.03
C LEU A 514 -2.12 -16.38 -17.59
N LYS A 515 -3.38 -16.20 -17.25
CA LYS A 515 -4.48 -17.03 -17.78
C LYS A 515 -4.76 -16.81 -19.28
N GLU A 516 -4.28 -15.71 -19.83
CA GLU A 516 -4.42 -15.34 -21.25
C GLU A 516 -3.22 -15.83 -22.11
N ILE A 517 -2.18 -16.41 -21.49
CA ILE A 517 -1.04 -16.97 -22.22
C ILE A 517 -1.52 -18.19 -23.01
N ASP A 518 -1.28 -18.17 -24.31
CA ASP A 518 -1.59 -19.31 -25.18
C ASP A 518 -0.56 -20.43 -24.96
N LEU A 519 -0.98 -21.47 -24.26
CA LEU A 519 -0.15 -22.66 -23.95
C LEU A 519 -0.18 -23.71 -25.08
N SER A 520 -0.81 -23.44 -26.22
CA SER A 520 -0.82 -24.36 -27.37
C SER A 520 0.48 -24.34 -28.18
N GLN A 521 1.39 -23.40 -27.91
CA GLN A 521 2.66 -23.23 -28.62
C GLN A 521 3.88 -23.75 -27.86
N HIS A 522 3.70 -24.39 -26.70
CA HIS A 522 4.80 -24.95 -25.90
C HIS A 522 4.66 -26.44 -25.64
#